data_9d44178543a71be27f526a401d587cbd
#
_entry.id   9d44178543a71be27f526a401d587cbd
#
_cell.length_a   1.000
_cell.length_b   1.000
_cell.length_c   1.000
_cell.angle_alpha   90.00
_cell.angle_beta   90.00
_cell.angle_gamma   90.00
#
_symmetry.space_group_name_H-M   'P 1'
#
loop_
_entity.id
_entity.type
_entity.pdbx_description
1 polymer ?
#
loop_
_entity_poly.entity_id
_entity_poly.type
_entity_poly.pdbx_seq_one_letter_code
_entity_poly.pdbx_strand_id
1 'polypeptide(L)'
;MKSQDLGKGIYVMNIKTLLFAILLGFSLPVAAEFTTVSLAHEVSLSNFRVPATLNSGVAFKRCDDCDIQRSRVTEGTQYIINGQSVPLKEFRKSVFKVRNRAEELVIVLQHLESNTIVSVSVTI
;
A
#
# COMPACT_ATOMS: atom_id res chain seq x y z
N MET A 1 -4.44 -66.73 -18.85
CA MET A 1 -3.84 -65.75 -19.79
C MET A 1 -4.62 -64.51 -19.94
N LYS A 2 -5.91 -64.57 -20.04
CA LYS A 2 -6.72 -63.33 -20.09
C LYS A 2 -6.58 -62.45 -18.85
N SER A 3 -6.36 -63.01 -17.68
CA SER A 3 -6.16 -62.26 -16.43
C SER A 3 -4.85 -61.48 -16.39
N GLN A 4 -3.82 -61.91 -17.09
CA GLN A 4 -2.56 -61.20 -17.16
C GLN A 4 -2.66 -59.93 -18.04
N ASP A 5 -3.38 -60.03 -19.15
CA ASP A 5 -3.62 -58.88 -20.02
C ASP A 5 -4.50 -57.84 -19.36
N LEU A 6 -5.50 -58.26 -18.61
CA LEU A 6 -6.34 -57.37 -17.79
C LEU A 6 -5.53 -56.68 -16.69
N GLY A 7 -4.60 -57.41 -16.05
CA GLY A 7 -3.72 -56.88 -15.05
C GLY A 7 -2.79 -55.79 -15.61
N LYS A 8 -2.26 -55.97 -16.80
CA LYS A 8 -1.43 -54.97 -17.48
C LYS A 8 -2.23 -53.70 -17.82
N GLY A 9 -3.47 -53.87 -18.30
CA GLY A 9 -4.33 -52.72 -18.62
C GLY A 9 -4.69 -51.90 -17.39
N ILE A 10 -5.02 -52.56 -16.30
CA ILE A 10 -5.34 -51.93 -15.02
C ILE A 10 -4.10 -51.20 -14.47
N TYR A 11 -2.94 -51.82 -14.59
CA TYR A 11 -1.67 -51.24 -14.13
C TYR A 11 -1.32 -49.94 -14.87
N VAL A 12 -1.49 -49.88 -16.18
CA VAL A 12 -1.27 -48.69 -17.00
C VAL A 12 -2.26 -47.57 -16.65
N MET A 13 -3.52 -47.92 -16.40
CA MET A 13 -4.53 -46.95 -15.95
C MET A 13 -4.19 -46.37 -14.59
N ASN A 14 -3.70 -47.19 -13.67
CA ASN A 14 -3.31 -46.73 -12.33
C ASN A 14 -2.15 -45.77 -12.36
N ILE A 15 -1.18 -45.93 -13.24
CA ILE A 15 -0.05 -44.99 -13.42
C ILE A 15 -0.54 -43.64 -13.92
N LYS A 16 -1.42 -43.61 -14.89
CA LYS A 16 -2.02 -42.38 -15.39
C LYS A 16 -2.85 -41.65 -14.32
N THR A 17 -3.63 -42.41 -13.57
CA THR A 17 -4.41 -41.88 -12.45
C THR A 17 -3.51 -41.35 -11.34
N LEU A 18 -2.42 -42.04 -11.06
CA LEU A 18 -1.46 -41.64 -10.05
C LEU A 18 -0.73 -40.37 -10.44
N LEU A 19 -0.31 -40.21 -11.69
CA LEU A 19 0.29 -38.99 -12.23
C LEU A 19 -0.67 -37.80 -12.16
N PHE A 20 -1.93 -38.02 -12.49
CA PHE A 20 -2.95 -36.99 -12.41
C PHE A 20 -3.21 -36.55 -10.96
N ALA A 21 -3.25 -37.50 -10.02
CA ALA A 21 -3.39 -37.19 -8.60
C ALA A 21 -2.20 -36.40 -8.04
N ILE A 22 -0.99 -36.71 -8.50
CA ILE A 22 0.23 -35.98 -8.13
C ILE A 22 0.18 -34.55 -8.62
N LEU A 23 -0.28 -34.32 -9.85
CA LEU A 23 -0.43 -32.96 -10.40
C LEU A 23 -1.46 -32.10 -9.63
N LEU A 24 -2.54 -32.73 -9.18
CA LEU A 24 -3.55 -32.09 -8.34
C LEU A 24 -3.06 -31.80 -6.92
N GLY A 25 -2.20 -32.70 -6.39
CA GLY A 25 -1.63 -32.53 -5.06
C GLY A 25 -0.65 -31.36 -4.92
N PHE A 26 -0.07 -30.90 -6.03
CA PHE A 26 0.85 -29.76 -6.04
C PHE A 26 0.15 -28.39 -6.15
N SER A 27 -1.15 -28.36 -6.34
CA SER A 27 -1.91 -27.12 -6.23
C SER A 27 -2.12 -26.77 -4.75
N LEU A 28 -1.02 -26.42 -4.08
CA LEU A 28 -1.10 -25.85 -2.75
C LEU A 28 -1.78 -24.46 -2.86
N PRO A 29 -2.77 -24.16 -2.01
CA PRO A 29 -3.28 -22.82 -1.95
C PRO A 29 -2.12 -21.91 -1.53
N VAL A 30 -1.64 -21.11 -2.47
CA VAL A 30 -0.76 -20.01 -2.13
C VAL A 30 -1.61 -19.02 -1.38
N ALA A 31 -1.61 -19.07 -0.05
CA ALA A 31 -2.18 -18.05 0.78
C ALA A 31 -1.32 -16.81 0.57
N ALA A 32 -1.74 -15.92 -0.33
CA ALA A 32 -1.15 -14.61 -0.45
C ALA A 32 -1.50 -13.83 0.83
N GLU A 33 -0.57 -13.75 1.76
CA GLU A 33 -0.69 -12.85 2.88
C GLU A 33 -0.57 -11.42 2.36
N PHE A 34 -1.70 -10.73 2.28
CA PHE A 34 -1.71 -9.31 1.98
C PHE A 34 -1.28 -8.56 3.23
N THR A 35 0.00 -8.27 3.32
CA THR A 35 0.51 -7.38 4.36
C THR A 35 0.30 -5.94 3.90
N THR A 36 -0.47 -5.15 4.65
CA THR A 36 -0.63 -3.73 4.38
C THR A 36 0.69 -3.03 4.71
N VAL A 37 1.41 -2.62 3.68
CA VAL A 37 2.72 -1.96 3.81
C VAL A 37 2.56 -0.45 3.96
N SER A 38 1.54 0.12 3.35
CA SER A 38 1.27 1.56 3.36
C SER A 38 -0.20 1.83 3.62
N LEU A 39 -0.48 2.91 4.32
CA LEU A 39 -1.83 3.35 4.64
C LEU A 39 -2.01 4.79 4.18
N ALA A 40 -3.07 5.05 3.44
CA ALA A 40 -3.46 6.39 3.03
C ALA A 40 -4.39 7.01 4.07
N HIS A 41 -4.02 8.20 4.54
CA HIS A 41 -4.85 9.00 5.44
C HIS A 41 -5.41 10.20 4.67
N GLU A 42 -6.70 10.35 4.72
CA GLU A 42 -7.38 11.52 4.17
C GLU A 42 -7.66 12.48 5.33
N VAL A 43 -7.00 13.63 5.31
CA VAL A 43 -7.09 14.61 6.39
C VAL A 43 -7.39 16.00 5.84
N SER A 44 -8.05 16.81 6.65
CA SER A 44 -8.23 18.21 6.32
C SER A 44 -6.88 18.96 6.34
N LEU A 45 -6.67 19.86 5.42
CA LEU A 45 -5.45 20.67 5.37
C LEU A 45 -5.23 21.45 6.68
N SER A 46 -6.30 21.85 7.37
CA SER A 46 -6.22 22.50 8.69
C SER A 46 -5.67 21.57 9.78
N ASN A 47 -5.80 20.25 9.60
CA ASN A 47 -5.31 19.23 10.52
C ASN A 47 -3.97 18.62 10.10
N PHE A 48 -3.33 19.19 9.10
CA PHE A 48 -2.05 18.76 8.58
C PHE A 48 -1.00 19.85 8.73
N ARG A 49 0.12 19.51 9.37
CA ARG A 49 1.26 20.42 9.47
C ARG A 49 2.29 20.05 8.41
N VAL A 50 2.52 20.96 7.48
CA VAL A 50 3.50 20.78 6.40
C VAL A 50 4.90 20.67 7.00
N PRO A 51 5.73 19.71 6.55
CA PRO A 51 7.09 19.59 7.06
C PRO A 51 7.93 20.82 6.71
N ALA A 52 8.81 21.19 7.64
CA ALA A 52 9.67 22.36 7.47
C ALA A 52 10.87 22.08 6.57
N THR A 53 11.39 20.85 6.61
CA THR A 53 12.57 20.41 5.86
C THR A 53 12.33 19.02 5.27
N LEU A 54 13.24 18.59 4.38
CA LEU A 54 13.16 17.28 3.74
C LEU A 54 13.30 16.07 4.69
N ASN A 55 13.80 16.30 5.90
CA ASN A 55 14.04 15.26 6.90
C ASN A 55 13.32 15.52 8.22
N SER A 56 12.34 16.41 8.24
CA SER A 56 11.61 16.74 9.46
C SER A 56 10.43 15.81 9.70
N GLY A 57 9.83 15.94 10.89
CA GLY A 57 8.58 15.28 11.22
C GLY A 57 7.37 16.00 10.64
N VAL A 58 6.31 15.23 10.38
CA VAL A 58 4.98 15.76 10.10
C VAL A 58 4.04 15.38 11.22
N ALA A 59 3.02 16.21 11.44
CA ALA A 59 1.95 15.94 12.39
C ALA A 59 0.62 16.16 11.68
N PHE A 60 -0.32 15.25 11.88
CA PHE A 60 -1.66 15.35 11.32
C PHE A 60 -2.68 14.68 12.23
N LYS A 61 -3.93 15.12 12.12
CA LYS A 61 -5.07 14.51 12.79
C LYS A 61 -6.03 13.97 11.75
N ARG A 62 -6.53 12.79 11.96
CA ARG A 62 -7.57 12.20 11.09
C ARG A 62 -8.93 12.89 11.24
N CYS A 63 -9.18 13.45 12.40
CA CYS A 63 -10.39 14.23 12.73
C CYS A 63 -10.04 15.28 13.78
N ASP A 64 -10.94 16.23 14.03
CA ASP A 64 -10.68 17.33 14.95
C ASP A 64 -10.45 16.85 16.41
N ASP A 65 -11.16 15.81 16.83
CA ASP A 65 -11.05 15.22 18.16
C ASP A 65 -10.11 14.01 18.23
N CYS A 66 -9.47 13.66 17.13
CA CYS A 66 -8.55 12.54 17.06
C CYS A 66 -7.17 12.90 17.62
N ASP A 67 -6.43 11.87 18.04
CA ASP A 67 -5.06 12.04 18.50
C ASP A 67 -4.14 12.48 17.34
N ILE A 68 -3.11 13.23 17.68
CA ILE A 68 -2.11 13.67 16.72
C ILE A 68 -1.26 12.47 16.31
N GLN A 69 -1.22 12.21 15.00
CA GLN A 69 -0.30 11.24 14.40
C GLN A 69 1.01 11.95 14.06
N ARG A 70 2.13 11.32 14.38
CA ARG A 70 3.45 11.83 14.05
C ARG A 70 4.19 10.84 13.17
N SER A 71 4.81 11.34 12.13
CA SER A 71 5.59 10.55 11.18
C SER A 71 6.76 11.36 10.66
N ARG A 72 7.68 10.71 9.96
CA ARG A 72 8.85 11.39 9.40
C ARG A 72 8.75 11.46 7.89
N VAL A 73 9.18 12.59 7.33
CA VAL A 73 9.45 12.67 5.90
C VAL A 73 10.93 12.37 5.65
N THR A 74 11.21 11.85 4.46
CA THR A 74 12.57 11.55 3.99
C THR A 74 12.81 12.30 2.69
N GLU A 75 14.02 12.24 2.18
CA GLU A 75 14.34 12.81 0.86
C GLU A 75 13.56 12.13 -0.26
N GLY A 76 13.12 10.88 -0.05
CA GLY A 76 12.29 10.14 -1.00
C GLY A 76 10.81 10.48 -0.94
N THR A 77 10.35 11.26 0.04
CA THR A 77 8.96 11.66 0.14
C THR A 77 8.56 12.55 -1.04
N GLN A 78 7.46 12.20 -1.69
CA GLN A 78 6.94 12.96 -2.83
C GLN A 78 5.86 13.94 -2.38
N TYR A 79 5.90 15.14 -2.90
CA TYR A 79 4.90 16.19 -2.69
C TYR A 79 4.16 16.43 -4.00
N ILE A 80 2.84 16.30 -3.99
CA ILE A 80 2.02 16.27 -5.19
C ILE A 80 0.94 17.34 -5.08
N ILE A 81 0.87 18.22 -6.06
CA ILE A 81 -0.16 19.25 -6.18
C ILE A 81 -0.90 19.04 -7.50
N ASN A 82 -2.21 18.85 -7.44
CA ASN A 82 -3.05 18.64 -8.62
C ASN A 82 -2.51 17.54 -9.56
N GLY A 83 -2.00 16.46 -8.97
CA GLY A 83 -1.45 15.33 -9.71
C GLY A 83 -0.01 15.49 -10.18
N GLN A 84 0.66 16.60 -9.90
CA GLN A 84 2.04 16.84 -10.31
C GLN A 84 2.99 16.85 -9.12
N SER A 85 4.10 16.13 -9.25
CA SER A 85 5.16 16.12 -8.24
C SER A 85 5.92 17.45 -8.27
N VAL A 86 6.07 18.07 -7.09
CA VAL A 86 6.74 19.36 -6.91
C VAL A 86 7.75 19.26 -5.77
N PRO A 87 8.76 20.15 -5.74
CA PRO A 87 9.65 20.25 -4.59
C PRO A 87 8.91 20.70 -3.33
N LEU A 88 9.42 20.32 -2.16
CA LEU A 88 8.83 20.70 -0.87
C LEU A 88 8.64 22.23 -0.74
N LYS A 89 9.61 23.01 -1.18
CA LYS A 89 9.53 24.47 -1.14
C LYS A 89 8.33 25.00 -1.90
N GLU A 90 8.07 24.47 -3.08
CA GLU A 90 6.92 24.85 -3.90
C GLU A 90 5.61 24.35 -3.29
N PHE A 91 5.61 23.15 -2.76
CA PHE A 91 4.46 22.58 -2.04
C PHE A 91 4.07 23.46 -0.85
N ARG A 92 5.03 23.85 -0.02
CA ARG A 92 4.80 24.76 1.12
C ARG A 92 4.22 26.08 0.68
N LYS A 93 4.82 26.68 -0.34
CA LYS A 93 4.37 27.97 -0.89
C LYS A 93 2.93 27.92 -1.39
N SER A 94 2.57 26.87 -2.10
CA SER A 94 1.22 26.69 -2.64
C SER A 94 0.20 26.42 -1.54
N VAL A 95 0.54 25.59 -0.56
CA VAL A 95 -0.35 25.25 0.56
C VAL A 95 -0.60 26.44 1.47
N PHE A 96 0.39 27.29 1.71
CA PHE A 96 0.22 28.49 2.54
C PHE A 96 -0.72 29.54 1.92
N LYS A 97 -0.93 29.49 0.62
CA LYS A 97 -1.87 30.40 -0.07
C LYS A 97 -3.32 29.95 0.05
N VAL A 98 -3.57 28.72 0.45
CA VAL A 98 -4.93 28.17 0.58
C VAL A 98 -5.63 28.82 1.77
N ARG A 99 -6.79 29.43 1.51
CA ARG A 99 -7.61 30.10 2.54
C ARG A 99 -8.58 29.14 3.23
N ASN A 100 -9.22 28.27 2.47
CA ASN A 100 -10.25 27.33 2.96
C ASN A 100 -9.62 26.01 3.40
N ARG A 101 -8.68 26.08 4.32
CA ARG A 101 -7.88 24.92 4.72
C ARG A 101 -8.72 23.78 5.33
N ALA A 102 -9.82 24.11 6.00
CA ALA A 102 -10.70 23.10 6.60
C ALA A 102 -11.46 22.28 5.54
N GLU A 103 -11.71 22.85 4.36
CA GLU A 103 -12.45 22.21 3.27
C GLU A 103 -11.54 21.46 2.30
N GLU A 104 -10.25 21.80 2.28
CA GLU A 104 -9.29 21.15 1.40
C GLU A 104 -8.74 19.88 2.05
N LEU A 105 -8.65 18.83 1.24
CA LEU A 105 -8.20 17.51 1.70
C LEU A 105 -6.76 17.25 1.27
N VAL A 106 -6.02 16.64 2.18
CA VAL A 106 -4.67 16.14 1.95
C VAL A 106 -4.68 14.64 2.09
N ILE A 107 -4.09 13.95 1.13
CA ILE A 107 -3.88 12.50 1.21
C ILE A 107 -2.44 12.26 1.63
N VAL A 108 -2.26 11.67 2.79
CA VAL A 108 -0.96 11.32 3.35
C VAL A 108 -0.77 9.81 3.24
N LEU A 109 0.19 9.39 2.44
CA LEU A 109 0.53 7.98 2.31
C LEU A 109 1.68 7.66 3.25
N GLN A 110 1.40 6.84 4.25
CA GLN A 110 2.34 6.45 5.29
C GLN A 110 2.81 5.02 5.10
N HIS A 111 4.12 4.80 5.17
CA HIS A 111 4.71 3.48 5.22
C HIS A 111 4.72 3.01 6.68
N LEU A 112 4.03 1.90 6.96
CA LEU A 112 3.75 1.49 8.34
C LEU A 112 4.97 0.93 9.08
N GLU A 113 5.83 0.17 8.41
CA GLU A 113 7.00 -0.43 9.06
C GLU A 113 8.03 0.60 9.52
N SER A 114 8.33 1.57 8.65
CA SER A 114 9.33 2.60 8.93
C SER A 114 8.74 3.84 9.60
N ASN A 115 7.43 3.98 9.64
CA ASN A 115 6.70 5.18 10.08
C ASN A 115 7.20 6.43 9.34
N THR A 116 7.34 6.31 8.02
CA THR A 116 7.75 7.40 7.14
C THR A 116 6.63 7.73 6.16
N ILE A 117 6.65 8.96 5.66
CA ILE A 117 5.68 9.42 4.68
C ILE A 117 6.21 9.15 3.27
N VAL A 118 5.46 8.41 2.48
CA VAL A 118 5.77 8.10 1.09
C VAL A 118 5.41 9.28 0.19
N SER A 119 4.22 9.84 0.39
CA SER A 119 3.76 10.97 -0.41
C SER A 119 2.73 11.80 0.36
N VAL A 120 2.66 13.07 0.00
CA VAL A 120 1.64 14.02 0.45
C VAL A 120 1.03 14.63 -0.79
N SER A 121 -0.26 14.46 -0.98
CA SER A 121 -0.98 14.91 -2.17
C SER A 121 -2.11 15.86 -1.78
N VAL A 122 -2.20 16.96 -2.49
CA VAL A 122 -3.26 17.95 -2.30
C VAL A 122 -3.83 18.36 -3.65
N THR A 123 -5.14 18.58 -3.68
CA THR A 123 -5.85 19.16 -4.82
C THR A 123 -6.40 20.52 -4.39
N ILE A 124 -5.96 21.57 -5.02
CA ILE A 124 -6.30 22.94 -4.67
C ILE A 124 -6.64 23.77 -5.90
#